data_58859cf3c3992c4e51f5a35ab53909bd
#
_entry.id   58859cf3c3992c4e51f5a35ab53909bd
#
_cell.length_a   1.000
_cell.length_b   1.000
_cell.length_c   1.000
_cell.angle_alpha   90.00
_cell.angle_beta   90.00
_cell.angle_gamma   90.00
#
_symmetry.space_group_name_H-M   'P 1'
#
loop_
_entity.id
_entity.type
_entity.pdbx_description
1 polymer ?
#
loop_
_entity_poly.entity_id
_entity_poly.type
_entity_poly.pdbx_seq_one_letter_code
_entity_poly.pdbx_strand_id
1 'polypeptide(L)'
;MKHKIDMRNSPRRAHFEYFLRMANPFVGVTVNVDAAELVAACRREGRSFYAAMIHAAARAANRVPELRRRIIDGEVWEYDICPTSHIELLDSGAYCYCTLRHDLDGDAYFQYAAQARAAAVQRAEINEDGDPDSMLFI
;
A
#
# COMPACT_ATOMS: atom_id res chain seq x y z
N MET A 1 -6.61 -0.34 13.48
CA MET A 1 -7.31 -1.54 14.05
C MET A 1 -7.85 -2.40 12.92
N LYS A 2 -8.33 -3.62 13.21
CA LYS A 2 -9.03 -4.47 12.23
C LYS A 2 -10.28 -5.07 12.85
N HIS A 3 -11.27 -5.37 12.03
CA HIS A 3 -12.50 -6.04 12.46
C HIS A 3 -12.84 -7.19 11.51
N LYS A 4 -13.50 -8.20 12.03
CA LYS A 4 -13.88 -9.39 11.27
C LYS A 4 -15.10 -9.10 10.41
N ILE A 5 -15.07 -9.55 9.16
CA ILE A 5 -16.19 -9.48 8.22
C ILE A 5 -16.95 -10.81 8.25
N ASP A 6 -18.24 -10.75 8.53
CA ASP A 6 -19.10 -11.94 8.44
C ASP A 6 -19.44 -12.27 6.99
N MET A 7 -18.78 -13.29 6.46
CA MET A 7 -19.01 -13.77 5.09
C MET A 7 -20.25 -14.65 4.93
N ARG A 8 -20.87 -15.10 6.01
CA ARG A 8 -22.03 -16.04 5.95
C ARG A 8 -23.23 -15.42 5.22
N ASN A 9 -23.44 -14.13 5.43
CA ASN A 9 -24.55 -13.38 4.82
C ASN A 9 -24.10 -12.50 3.65
N SER A 10 -22.87 -12.66 3.20
CA SER A 10 -22.34 -11.89 2.07
C SER A 10 -22.90 -12.41 0.74
N PRO A 11 -23.33 -11.53 -0.19
CA PRO A 11 -23.70 -11.95 -1.54
C PRO A 11 -22.52 -12.55 -2.32
N ARG A 12 -21.29 -12.33 -1.86
CA ARG A 12 -20.05 -12.86 -2.45
C ARG A 12 -19.57 -14.16 -1.79
N ARG A 13 -20.35 -14.75 -0.86
CA ARG A 13 -19.94 -15.93 -0.11
C ARG A 13 -19.54 -17.09 -1.03
N ALA A 14 -20.37 -17.44 -2.01
CA ALA A 14 -20.10 -18.56 -2.91
C ALA A 14 -18.80 -18.35 -3.72
N HIS A 15 -18.54 -17.12 -4.19
CA HIS A 15 -17.30 -16.78 -4.88
C HIS A 15 -16.09 -16.88 -3.94
N PHE A 16 -16.22 -16.36 -2.72
CA PHE A 16 -15.16 -16.46 -1.71
C PHE A 16 -14.81 -17.93 -1.42
N GLU A 17 -15.79 -18.76 -1.14
CA GLU A 17 -15.59 -20.19 -0.85
C GLU A 17 -14.99 -20.95 -2.04
N TYR A 18 -15.35 -20.55 -3.29
CA TYR A 18 -14.78 -21.14 -4.50
C TYR A 18 -13.30 -20.80 -4.66
N PHE A 19 -12.94 -19.52 -4.58
CA PHE A 19 -11.55 -19.07 -4.77
C PHE A 19 -10.64 -19.46 -3.60
N LEU A 20 -11.16 -19.57 -2.38
CA LEU A 20 -10.40 -20.01 -1.21
C LEU A 20 -9.79 -21.41 -1.37
N ARG A 21 -10.37 -22.25 -2.23
CA ARG A 21 -9.88 -23.62 -2.51
C ARG A 21 -8.78 -23.67 -3.55
N MET A 22 -8.51 -22.55 -4.22
CA MET A 22 -7.48 -22.50 -5.26
C MET A 22 -6.11 -22.30 -4.62
N ALA A 23 -5.09 -22.96 -5.18
CA ALA A 23 -3.71 -22.81 -4.73
C ALA A 23 -3.18 -21.39 -4.94
N ASN A 24 -3.58 -20.74 -6.05
CA ASN A 24 -3.12 -19.40 -6.44
C ASN A 24 -4.28 -18.55 -6.97
N PRO A 25 -5.15 -17.99 -6.11
CA PRO A 25 -6.33 -17.22 -6.52
C PRO A 25 -5.96 -15.76 -6.83
N PHE A 26 -4.94 -15.53 -7.64
CA PHE A 26 -4.51 -14.19 -8.01
C PHE A 26 -5.34 -13.63 -9.16
N VAL A 27 -5.60 -12.33 -9.13
CA VAL A 27 -6.13 -11.54 -10.23
C VAL A 27 -5.27 -10.30 -10.41
N GLY A 28 -4.97 -9.95 -11.64
CA GLY A 28 -4.21 -8.75 -11.98
C GLY A 28 -4.95 -7.93 -13.05
N VAL A 29 -4.85 -6.61 -12.94
CA VAL A 29 -5.39 -5.65 -13.90
C VAL A 29 -4.32 -4.61 -14.20
N THR A 30 -4.13 -4.30 -15.49
CA THR A 30 -3.28 -3.19 -15.93
C THR A 30 -4.15 -2.16 -16.62
N VAL A 31 -4.04 -0.92 -16.19
CA VAL A 31 -4.78 0.23 -16.75
C VAL A 31 -3.83 1.39 -17.02
N ASN A 32 -4.16 2.19 -18.03
CA ASN A 32 -3.45 3.44 -18.28
C ASN A 32 -4.07 4.55 -17.43
N VAL A 33 -3.22 5.31 -16.74
CA VAL A 33 -3.61 6.48 -15.95
C VAL A 33 -2.85 7.68 -16.48
N ASP A 34 -3.56 8.76 -16.84
CA ASP A 34 -2.91 10.01 -17.22
C ASP A 34 -2.30 10.66 -15.98
N ALA A 35 -0.98 10.80 -15.98
CA ALA A 35 -0.21 11.41 -14.90
C ALA A 35 0.48 12.73 -15.33
N ALA A 36 0.15 13.26 -16.51
CA ALA A 36 0.85 14.43 -17.07
C ALA A 36 0.81 15.65 -16.13
N GLU A 37 -0.37 15.96 -15.58
CA GLU A 37 -0.52 17.08 -14.65
C GLU A 37 0.24 16.84 -13.32
N LEU A 38 0.22 15.61 -12.80
CA LEU A 38 0.95 15.27 -11.58
C LEU A 38 2.47 15.39 -11.79
N VAL A 39 2.97 14.91 -12.94
CA VAL A 39 4.39 15.05 -13.30
C VAL A 39 4.78 16.52 -13.39
N ALA A 40 3.97 17.35 -14.07
CA ALA A 40 4.21 18.79 -14.21
C ALA A 40 4.20 19.50 -12.85
N ALA A 41 3.25 19.18 -11.98
CA ALA A 41 3.16 19.73 -10.62
C ALA A 41 4.39 19.34 -9.78
N CYS A 42 4.78 18.07 -9.77
CA CYS A 42 5.94 17.61 -9.03
C CYS A 42 7.22 18.30 -9.49
N ARG A 43 7.40 18.47 -10.79
CA ARG A 43 8.57 19.20 -11.35
C ARG A 43 8.59 20.66 -10.93
N ARG A 44 7.45 21.35 -11.05
CA ARG A 44 7.31 22.77 -10.67
C ARG A 44 7.60 23.00 -9.19
N GLU A 45 7.19 22.06 -8.33
CA GLU A 45 7.26 22.18 -6.88
C GLU A 45 8.49 21.49 -6.27
N GLY A 46 9.36 20.90 -7.09
CA GLY A 46 10.54 20.18 -6.61
C GLY A 46 10.22 18.95 -5.77
N ARG A 47 9.05 18.31 -6.01
CA ARG A 47 8.58 17.15 -5.25
C ARG A 47 8.89 15.83 -5.97
N SER A 48 9.08 14.76 -5.20
CA SER A 48 9.25 13.41 -5.74
C SER A 48 7.97 12.90 -6.39
N PHE A 49 8.01 12.64 -7.70
CA PHE A 49 6.90 11.99 -8.41
C PHE A 49 6.60 10.60 -7.85
N TYR A 50 7.62 9.83 -7.48
CA TYR A 50 7.47 8.52 -6.87
C TYR A 50 6.68 8.59 -5.55
N ALA A 51 7.06 9.50 -4.64
CA ALA A 51 6.31 9.71 -3.40
C ALA A 51 4.87 10.16 -3.65
N ALA A 52 4.63 11.02 -4.64
CA ALA A 52 3.30 11.45 -5.03
C ALA A 52 2.44 10.29 -5.54
N MET A 53 3.00 9.40 -6.35
CA MET A 53 2.31 8.21 -6.85
C MET A 53 1.97 7.23 -5.73
N ILE A 54 2.91 6.95 -4.83
CA ILE A 54 2.65 6.10 -3.64
C ILE A 54 1.48 6.69 -2.82
N HIS A 55 1.51 8.00 -2.56
CA HIS A 55 0.45 8.67 -1.81
C HIS A 55 -0.92 8.55 -2.48
N ALA A 56 -0.98 8.81 -3.79
CA ALA A 56 -2.22 8.73 -4.54
C ALA A 56 -2.78 7.30 -4.58
N ALA A 57 -1.92 6.31 -4.85
CA ALA A 57 -2.29 4.89 -4.87
C ALA A 57 -2.77 4.41 -3.49
N ALA A 58 -2.05 4.77 -2.41
CA ALA A 58 -2.41 4.43 -1.05
C ALA A 58 -3.78 5.01 -0.66
N ARG A 59 -4.03 6.27 -0.97
CA ARG A 59 -5.31 6.93 -0.70
C ARG A 59 -6.45 6.31 -1.50
N ALA A 60 -6.23 6.01 -2.77
CA ALA A 60 -7.22 5.37 -3.61
C ALA A 60 -7.56 3.96 -3.10
N ALA A 61 -6.55 3.13 -2.81
CA ALA A 61 -6.74 1.77 -2.30
C ALA A 61 -7.47 1.77 -0.94
N ASN A 62 -7.13 2.69 -0.04
CA ASN A 62 -7.79 2.79 1.27
C ASN A 62 -9.25 3.25 1.20
N ARG A 63 -9.71 3.82 0.07
CA ARG A 63 -11.12 4.14 -0.15
C ARG A 63 -11.96 2.93 -0.60
N VAL A 64 -11.31 1.83 -0.96
CA VAL A 64 -11.97 0.61 -1.40
C VAL A 64 -11.85 -0.44 -0.27
N PRO A 65 -12.93 -0.72 0.47
CA PRO A 65 -12.88 -1.64 1.62
C PRO A 65 -12.26 -2.99 1.29
N GLU A 66 -12.58 -3.54 0.11
CA GLU A 66 -12.08 -4.83 -0.33
C GLU A 66 -10.54 -4.89 -0.45
N LEU A 67 -9.89 -3.77 -0.78
CA LEU A 67 -8.42 -3.68 -0.85
C LEU A 67 -7.76 -3.62 0.53
N ARG A 68 -8.55 -3.37 1.59
CA ARG A 68 -8.10 -3.39 2.98
C ARG A 68 -8.41 -4.71 3.69
N ARG A 69 -8.98 -5.69 2.97
CA ARG A 69 -9.31 -7.01 3.53
C ARG A 69 -8.17 -7.98 3.37
N ARG A 70 -8.05 -8.84 4.37
CA ARG A 70 -7.07 -9.95 4.39
C ARG A 70 -7.77 -11.22 4.84
N ILE A 71 -7.28 -12.35 4.32
CA ILE A 71 -7.72 -13.67 4.79
C ILE A 71 -6.66 -14.15 5.78
N ILE A 72 -7.06 -14.23 7.05
CA ILE A 72 -6.20 -14.67 8.15
C ILE A 72 -6.89 -15.85 8.80
N ASP A 73 -6.24 -17.00 8.83
CA ASP A 73 -6.78 -18.26 9.38
C ASP A 73 -8.15 -18.66 8.80
N GLY A 74 -8.33 -18.42 7.49
CA GLY A 74 -9.58 -18.73 6.78
C GLY A 74 -10.73 -17.75 7.02
N GLU A 75 -10.48 -16.67 7.77
CA GLU A 75 -11.43 -15.62 8.08
C GLU A 75 -11.09 -14.31 7.38
N VAL A 76 -12.11 -13.52 7.03
CA VAL A 76 -11.92 -12.22 6.39
C VAL A 76 -11.86 -11.13 7.44
N TRP A 77 -10.76 -10.39 7.46
CA TRP A 77 -10.52 -9.23 8.31
C TRP A 77 -10.38 -7.97 7.47
N GLU A 78 -11.03 -6.89 7.88
CA GLU A 78 -10.88 -5.58 7.26
C GLU A 78 -10.10 -4.64 8.19
N TYR A 79 -9.03 -4.07 7.67
CA TYR A 79 -8.25 -3.05 8.38
C TYR A 79 -8.88 -1.67 8.21
N ASP A 80 -8.84 -0.86 9.25
CA ASP A 80 -9.34 0.53 9.20
C ASP A 80 -8.51 1.36 8.22
N ILE A 81 -7.20 1.10 8.19
CA ILE A 81 -6.23 1.78 7.35
C ILE A 81 -5.06 0.83 7.03
N CYS A 82 -4.58 0.89 5.80
CA CYS A 82 -3.43 0.13 5.33
C CYS A 82 -2.32 1.09 4.89
N PRO A 83 -1.17 1.13 5.60
CA PRO A 83 0.01 1.84 5.12
C PRO A 83 0.58 1.15 3.88
N THR A 84 1.51 1.80 3.20
CA THR A 84 2.24 1.18 2.08
C THR A 84 3.59 0.64 2.54
N SER A 85 4.02 -0.45 1.93
CA SER A 85 5.43 -0.89 1.95
C SER A 85 5.97 -0.90 0.53
N HIS A 86 7.15 -0.34 0.34
CA HIS A 86 7.86 -0.29 -0.93
C HIS A 86 9.36 -0.41 -0.71
N ILE A 87 10.12 -0.64 -1.78
CA ILE A 87 11.57 -0.79 -1.69
C ILE A 87 12.28 0.53 -1.98
N GLU A 88 13.38 0.75 -1.26
CA GLU A 88 14.37 1.79 -1.53
C GLU A 88 15.70 1.14 -1.89
N LEU A 89 16.31 1.63 -3.00
CA LEU A 89 17.61 1.14 -3.44
C LEU A 89 18.73 1.73 -2.58
N LEU A 90 19.66 0.88 -2.18
CA LEU A 90 20.87 1.25 -1.45
C LEU A 90 22.06 1.44 -2.40
N ASP A 91 23.04 2.24 -2.00
CA ASP A 91 24.27 2.47 -2.77
C ASP A 91 25.06 1.16 -3.02
N SER A 92 24.89 0.18 -2.18
CA SER A 92 25.47 -1.16 -2.34
C SER A 92 24.87 -2.00 -3.48
N GLY A 93 23.77 -1.53 -4.10
CA GLY A 93 22.97 -2.28 -5.06
C GLY A 93 21.96 -3.24 -4.43
N ALA A 94 21.94 -3.33 -3.09
CA ALA A 94 20.87 -4.00 -2.34
C ALA A 94 19.66 -3.06 -2.18
N TYR A 95 18.61 -3.52 -1.48
CA TYR A 95 17.44 -2.71 -1.19
C TYR A 95 17.02 -2.87 0.28
N CYS A 96 16.24 -1.95 0.77
CA CYS A 96 15.55 -2.04 2.06
C CYS A 96 14.06 -1.74 1.89
N TYR A 97 13.26 -2.06 2.90
CA TYR A 97 11.84 -1.71 2.91
C TYR A 97 11.63 -0.35 3.58
N CYS A 98 10.66 0.38 3.05
CA CYS A 98 10.20 1.64 3.60
C CYS A 98 8.69 1.62 3.72
N THR A 99 8.17 1.90 4.91
CA THR A 99 6.74 2.00 5.18
C THR A 99 6.31 3.45 5.23
N LEU A 100 5.26 3.79 4.48
CA LEU A 100 4.68 5.13 4.49
C LEU A 100 3.20 5.10 4.87
N ARG A 101 2.80 6.03 5.71
CA ARG A 101 1.39 6.38 5.97
C ARG A 101 0.94 7.45 4.98
N HIS A 102 -0.36 7.53 4.72
CA HIS A 102 -0.95 8.40 3.68
C HIS A 102 -1.98 9.39 4.22
N ASP A 103 -2.10 9.51 5.55
CA ASP A 103 -3.05 10.38 6.25
C ASP A 103 -2.60 11.84 6.36
N LEU A 104 -1.39 12.14 5.88
CA LEU A 104 -0.88 13.51 5.75
C LEU A 104 -1.14 14.03 4.33
N ASP A 105 -1.32 15.33 4.19
CA ASP A 105 -1.54 16.00 2.91
C ASP A 105 -0.48 17.05 2.62
N GLY A 106 -0.34 17.39 1.33
CA GLY A 106 0.50 18.49 0.87
C GLY A 106 1.96 18.37 1.33
N ASP A 107 2.54 19.49 1.73
CA ASP A 107 3.94 19.56 2.14
C ASP A 107 4.27 18.67 3.35
N ALA A 108 3.33 18.51 4.27
CA ALA A 108 3.52 17.66 5.44
C ALA A 108 3.78 16.19 5.03
N TYR A 109 3.06 15.69 4.02
CA TYR A 109 3.31 14.35 3.50
C TYR A 109 4.70 14.24 2.85
N PHE A 110 5.09 15.18 2.00
CA PHE A 110 6.38 15.10 1.30
C PHE A 110 7.57 15.21 2.25
N GLN A 111 7.47 16.06 3.27
CA GLN A 111 8.49 16.15 4.33
C GLN A 111 8.60 14.85 5.12
N TYR A 112 7.47 14.29 5.55
CA TYR A 112 7.42 13.02 6.23
C TYR A 112 7.99 11.88 5.37
N ALA A 113 7.56 11.76 4.11
CA ALA A 113 8.01 10.71 3.20
C ALA A 113 9.52 10.80 2.95
N ALA A 114 10.08 12.00 2.78
CA ALA A 114 11.51 12.18 2.62
C ALA A 114 12.29 11.73 3.86
N GLN A 115 11.82 12.06 5.06
CA GLN A 115 12.44 11.64 6.33
C GLN A 115 12.34 10.13 6.53
N ALA A 116 11.17 9.53 6.30
CA ALA A 116 10.95 8.10 6.44
C ALA A 116 11.84 7.28 5.50
N ARG A 117 11.95 7.72 4.24
CA ARG A 117 12.82 7.09 3.24
C ARG A 117 14.30 7.20 3.62
N ALA A 118 14.76 8.37 4.03
CA ALA A 118 16.13 8.57 4.50
C ALA A 118 16.45 7.68 5.72
N ALA A 119 15.53 7.57 6.67
CA ALA A 119 15.67 6.70 7.83
C ALA A 119 15.70 5.21 7.45
N ALA A 120 14.86 4.77 6.49
CA ALA A 120 14.87 3.39 5.99
C ALA A 120 16.21 3.05 5.33
N VAL A 121 16.72 3.92 4.45
CA VAL A 121 18.01 3.76 3.78
C VAL A 121 19.15 3.71 4.81
N GLN A 122 19.09 4.54 5.85
CA GLN A 122 20.11 4.54 6.91
C GLN A 122 20.11 3.24 7.74
N ARG A 123 18.93 2.66 8.02
CA ARG A 123 18.83 1.36 8.68
C ARG A 123 19.29 0.21 7.79
N ALA A 124 19.01 0.31 6.48
CA ALA A 124 19.35 -0.69 5.47
C ALA A 124 18.82 -2.11 5.81
N GLU A 125 17.67 -2.21 6.43
CA GLU A 125 17.07 -3.46 6.88
C GLU A 125 16.01 -3.97 5.92
N ILE A 126 15.98 -5.30 5.71
CA ILE A 126 14.90 -6.00 4.99
C ILE A 126 13.83 -6.39 6.01
N ASN A 127 13.11 -5.38 6.51
CA ASN A 127 12.11 -5.57 7.55
C ASN A 127 11.01 -4.50 7.43
N GLU A 128 9.74 -4.91 7.47
CA GLU A 128 8.62 -3.97 7.50
C GLU A 128 8.43 -3.41 8.91
N ASP A 129 8.14 -2.10 8.96
CA ASP A 129 7.77 -1.42 10.20
C ASP A 129 6.28 -1.68 10.50
N GLY A 130 5.97 -2.73 11.28
CA GLY A 130 4.60 -3.02 11.74
C GLY A 130 4.06 -4.37 11.30
N ASP A 131 2.73 -4.48 11.20
CA ASP A 131 2.03 -5.71 10.81
C ASP A 131 2.02 -5.86 9.28
N PRO A 132 2.76 -6.83 8.69
CA PRO A 132 2.81 -7.01 7.23
C PRO A 132 1.45 -7.27 6.60
N ASP A 133 0.53 -7.91 7.33
CA ASP A 133 -0.82 -8.16 6.85
C ASP A 133 -1.63 -6.87 6.66
N SER A 134 -1.26 -5.79 7.35
CA SER A 134 -1.93 -4.51 7.18
C SER A 134 -1.46 -3.72 5.95
N MET A 135 -0.38 -4.13 5.28
CA MET A 135 0.30 -3.30 4.28
C MET A 135 -0.26 -3.46 2.86
N LEU A 136 -0.14 -2.37 2.09
CA LEU A 136 -0.26 -2.35 0.65
C LEU A 136 1.15 -2.33 0.07
N PHE A 137 1.54 -3.38 -0.63
CA PHE A 137 2.82 -3.45 -1.31
C PHE A 137 2.74 -2.73 -2.65
N ILE A 138 3.58 -1.70 -2.87
CA ILE A 138 3.59 -0.84 -4.06
C ILE A 138 4.98 -0.81 -4.67
#